data_ad811d0ff08236bf7ec5bf0be1175df2
#
_entry.id   ad811d0ff08236bf7ec5bf0be1175df2
#
_cell.length_a   1.000
_cell.length_b   1.000
_cell.length_c   1.000
_cell.angle_alpha   90.00
_cell.angle_beta   90.00
_cell.angle_gamma   90.00
#
_symmetry.space_group_name_H-M   'P 1'
#
loop_
_entity.id
_entity.type
_entity.pdbx_description
1 polymer ?
#
loop_
_entity_poly.entity_id
_entity_poly.type
_entity_poly.pdbx_seq_one_letter_code
_entity_poly.pdbx_strand_id
1 'polypeptide(L)'
;MKSWEELTICDDYMFKLIMSRKRICRKVLERILHVEISDIHYLEAEKPMKPSYRSKGIRLDVYVRDDAHTVYNIEMQVRQLEGDGLAKRTRYYQSMIDADLLAAGADYDELNQTIIIFICPFDPFGKDRFIYTFENLCREDTSLLLRDGAQKIFLNTKGTAGDISDALKAFLGYVDGVLSGDALVQEIEDEIRKVKTEEGERVEYMTFAMKMRDEWKAGMSEGRMEGRKEGRKEGCQHSLKHDSSRTTRDY
;
A
#
# COMPACT_ATOMS: atom_id res chain seq x y z
N MET A 1 10.21 -11.77 -11.76
CA MET A 1 10.68 -10.46 -11.27
C MET A 1 11.18 -9.71 -12.48
N LYS A 2 10.86 -8.43 -12.63
CA LYS A 2 11.30 -7.61 -13.76
C LYS A 2 12.82 -7.36 -13.70
N SER A 3 13.46 -7.13 -14.86
CA SER A 3 14.83 -6.61 -14.90
C SER A 3 14.86 -5.15 -14.43
N TRP A 4 16.04 -4.63 -14.09
CA TRP A 4 16.22 -3.24 -13.69
C TRP A 4 15.71 -2.26 -14.74
N GLU A 5 15.96 -2.54 -15.99
CA GLU A 5 15.60 -1.74 -17.16
C GLU A 5 14.08 -1.67 -17.38
N GLU A 6 13.36 -2.72 -16.98
CA GLU A 6 11.90 -2.83 -17.13
C GLU A 6 11.11 -2.19 -15.98
N LEU A 7 11.79 -1.74 -14.92
CA LEU A 7 11.10 -1.11 -13.80
C LEU A 7 10.44 0.20 -14.22
N THR A 8 9.24 0.41 -13.70
CA THR A 8 8.43 1.62 -13.89
C THR A 8 8.01 2.18 -12.54
N ILE A 9 7.35 3.34 -12.53
CA ILE A 9 6.80 3.92 -11.29
C ILE A 9 5.82 2.99 -10.56
N CYS A 10 5.22 2.01 -11.22
CA CYS A 10 4.33 1.02 -10.60
C CYS A 10 5.07 -0.07 -9.83
N ASP A 11 6.36 -0.21 -10.01
CA ASP A 11 7.14 -1.24 -9.32
C ASP A 11 7.54 -0.72 -7.93
N ASP A 12 7.29 -1.50 -6.90
CA ASP A 12 7.48 -1.14 -5.47
C ASP A 12 8.84 -0.48 -5.19
N TYR A 13 9.92 -1.06 -5.70
CA TYR A 13 11.26 -0.50 -5.52
C TYR A 13 11.41 0.87 -6.19
N MET A 14 11.03 0.98 -7.46
CA MET A 14 11.14 2.24 -8.21
C MET A 14 10.24 3.32 -7.64
N PHE A 15 9.01 2.97 -7.21
CA PHE A 15 8.10 3.89 -6.57
C PHE A 15 8.71 4.52 -5.31
N LYS A 16 9.22 3.69 -4.41
CA LYS A 16 9.87 4.16 -3.17
C LYS A 16 11.08 5.05 -3.46
N LEU A 17 11.90 4.64 -4.42
CA LEU A 17 13.09 5.36 -4.80
C LEU A 17 12.77 6.75 -5.39
N ILE A 18 11.78 6.85 -6.26
CA ILE A 18 11.36 8.13 -6.85
C ILE A 18 10.63 8.99 -5.81
N MET A 19 9.77 8.39 -5.00
CA MET A 19 9.06 9.11 -3.93
C MET A 19 9.98 9.51 -2.76
N SER A 20 11.18 8.95 -2.63
CA SER A 20 12.20 9.45 -1.70
C SER A 20 12.79 10.81 -2.14
N ARG A 21 12.57 11.21 -3.38
CA ARG A 21 12.95 12.55 -3.88
C ARG A 21 11.92 13.57 -3.36
N LYS A 22 12.28 14.27 -2.29
CA LYS A 22 11.43 15.21 -1.55
C LYS A 22 10.59 16.13 -2.45
N ARG A 23 11.23 16.71 -3.49
CA ARG A 23 10.58 17.59 -4.45
C ARG A 23 9.46 16.89 -5.24
N ILE A 24 9.69 15.64 -5.67
CA ILE A 24 8.71 14.86 -6.42
C ILE A 24 7.57 14.43 -5.50
N CYS A 25 7.89 13.88 -4.33
CA CYS A 25 6.89 13.45 -3.34
C CYS A 25 5.95 14.59 -2.97
N ARG A 26 6.47 15.77 -2.65
CA ARG A 26 5.68 16.97 -2.35
C ARG A 26 4.75 17.34 -3.49
N LYS A 27 5.25 17.43 -4.72
CA LYS A 27 4.44 17.77 -5.90
C LYS A 27 3.34 16.74 -6.19
N VAL A 28 3.61 15.46 -5.94
CA VAL A 28 2.59 14.40 -6.06
C VAL A 28 1.49 14.60 -5.03
N LEU A 29 1.84 14.87 -3.76
CA LEU A 29 0.88 15.18 -2.71
C LEU A 29 0.04 16.42 -3.04
N GLU A 30 0.68 17.54 -3.43
CA GLU A 30 0.00 18.77 -3.82
C GLU A 30 -1.01 18.54 -4.95
N ARG A 31 -0.64 17.69 -5.91
CA ARG A 31 -1.49 17.33 -7.04
C ARG A 31 -2.70 16.49 -6.66
N ILE A 32 -2.53 15.55 -5.74
CA ILE A 32 -3.60 14.66 -5.26
C ILE A 32 -4.59 15.43 -4.37
N LEU A 33 -4.05 16.29 -3.49
CA LEU A 33 -4.83 16.93 -2.43
C LEU A 33 -5.34 18.32 -2.80
N HIS A 34 -4.84 18.91 -3.90
CA HIS A 34 -5.13 20.29 -4.31
C HIS A 34 -4.80 21.33 -3.23
N VAL A 35 -3.71 21.12 -2.50
CA VAL A 35 -3.18 22.03 -1.47
C VAL A 35 -1.75 22.39 -1.79
N GLU A 36 -1.28 23.54 -1.27
CA GLU A 36 0.13 23.88 -1.28
C GLU A 36 0.79 23.31 -0.02
N ILE A 37 1.91 22.62 -0.18
CA ILE A 37 2.73 22.06 0.89
C ILE A 37 4.08 22.78 0.86
N SER A 38 4.43 23.49 1.93
CA SER A 38 5.70 24.24 1.98
C SER A 38 6.89 23.29 2.03
N ASP A 39 6.86 22.32 2.91
CA ASP A 39 7.91 21.30 3.04
C ASP A 39 7.35 19.96 3.55
N ILE A 40 8.12 18.88 3.37
CA ILE A 40 7.81 17.55 3.91
C ILE A 40 9.04 16.95 4.59
N HIS A 41 8.81 16.13 5.61
CA HIS A 41 9.84 15.40 6.34
C HIS A 41 9.50 13.91 6.32
N TYR A 42 10.46 13.08 5.90
CA TYR A 42 10.29 11.64 5.94
C TYR A 42 10.31 11.16 7.39
N LEU A 43 9.29 10.42 7.75
CA LEU A 43 9.26 9.65 8.98
C LEU A 43 9.93 8.29 8.67
N GLU A 44 10.60 7.69 9.65
CA GLU A 44 11.38 6.45 9.43
C GLU A 44 10.44 5.30 9.02
N ALA A 45 10.18 5.19 7.71
CA ALA A 45 9.29 4.18 7.12
C ALA A 45 9.87 2.77 7.13
N GLU A 46 11.20 2.62 7.25
CA GLU A 46 11.86 1.31 7.27
C GLU A 46 11.72 0.57 8.60
N LYS A 47 11.30 1.27 9.66
CA LYS A 47 11.02 0.63 10.94
C LYS A 47 9.71 -0.15 10.81
N PRO A 48 9.74 -1.49 10.88
CA PRO A 48 8.50 -2.25 10.85
C PRO A 48 7.67 -1.88 12.09
N MET A 49 6.56 -1.18 11.87
CA MET A 49 5.61 -0.90 12.93
C MET A 49 5.00 -2.22 13.38
N LYS A 50 5.24 -2.59 14.62
CA LYS A 50 4.79 -3.86 15.19
C LYS A 50 4.45 -3.68 16.66
N PRO A 51 3.15 -3.59 17.03
CA PRO A 51 2.74 -3.33 18.41
C PRO A 51 3.20 -4.40 19.41
N SER A 52 3.35 -5.65 18.93
CA SER A 52 3.86 -6.75 19.73
C SER A 52 4.52 -7.80 18.85
N TYR A 53 5.30 -8.71 19.47
CA TYR A 53 5.91 -9.84 18.76
C TYR A 53 4.91 -10.72 18.00
N ARG A 54 3.66 -10.79 18.47
CA ARG A 54 2.58 -11.61 17.89
C ARG A 54 1.69 -10.88 16.89
N SER A 55 1.84 -9.55 16.75
CA SER A 55 1.02 -8.76 15.83
C SER A 55 1.60 -8.77 14.42
N LYS A 56 0.72 -8.56 13.43
CA LYS A 56 1.14 -8.35 12.05
C LYS A 56 1.86 -7.00 11.96
N GLY A 57 3.13 -7.00 11.58
CA GLY A 57 3.85 -5.77 11.25
C GLY A 57 3.35 -5.17 9.93
N ILE A 58 3.52 -3.87 9.78
CA ILE A 58 3.32 -3.16 8.52
C ILE A 58 4.64 -2.55 8.07
N ARG A 59 4.75 -2.36 6.77
CA ARG A 59 5.83 -1.61 6.13
C ARG A 59 5.16 -0.62 5.19
N LEU A 60 5.36 0.65 5.43
CA LEU A 60 4.78 1.73 4.65
C LEU A 60 5.70 2.04 3.44
N ASP A 61 5.12 2.32 2.28
CA ASP A 61 5.91 2.62 1.09
C ASP A 61 6.52 4.03 1.17
N VAL A 62 5.69 5.02 1.46
CA VAL A 62 6.11 6.42 1.65
C VAL A 62 5.41 6.98 2.86
N TYR A 63 6.16 7.41 3.85
CA TYR A 63 5.64 7.91 5.12
C TYR A 63 6.28 9.27 5.43
N VAL A 64 5.51 10.33 5.34
CA VAL A 64 5.99 11.70 5.46
C VAL A 64 5.04 12.57 6.29
N ARG A 65 5.57 13.65 6.85
CA ARG A 65 4.83 14.68 7.58
C ARG A 65 5.15 16.04 7.00
N ASP A 66 4.15 16.90 6.82
CA ASP A 66 4.35 18.28 6.40
C ASP A 66 4.58 19.24 7.59
N ASP A 67 4.83 20.52 7.29
CA ASP A 67 5.05 21.56 8.28
C ASP A 67 3.77 21.91 9.07
N ALA A 68 2.59 21.58 8.54
CA ALA A 68 1.31 21.68 9.25
C ALA A 68 1.03 20.48 10.15
N HIS A 69 2.01 19.59 10.31
CA HIS A 69 1.94 18.36 11.09
C HIS A 69 0.95 17.32 10.54
N THR A 70 0.45 17.45 9.31
CA THR A 70 -0.32 16.41 8.65
C THR A 70 0.59 15.25 8.22
N VAL A 71 0.19 14.04 8.52
CA VAL A 71 0.93 12.82 8.19
C VAL A 71 0.33 12.14 6.97
N TYR A 72 1.17 11.78 6.03
CA TYR A 72 0.78 11.12 4.79
C TYR A 72 1.43 9.74 4.69
N ASN A 73 0.62 8.74 4.35
CA ASN A 73 1.12 7.46 3.87
C ASN A 73 0.67 7.25 2.42
N ILE A 74 1.61 7.04 1.50
CA ILE A 74 1.31 6.83 0.08
C ILE A 74 1.76 5.42 -0.30
N GLU A 75 0.85 4.64 -0.84
CA GLU A 75 1.04 3.24 -1.20
C GLU A 75 0.78 3.00 -2.70
N MET A 76 1.68 2.32 -3.38
CA MET A 76 1.44 1.81 -4.72
C MET A 76 0.82 0.42 -4.65
N GLN A 77 -0.50 0.33 -4.82
CA GLN A 77 -1.26 -0.91 -4.69
C GLN A 77 -1.52 -1.57 -6.05
N VAL A 78 -0.56 -2.31 -6.55
CA VAL A 78 -0.66 -2.94 -7.88
C VAL A 78 -1.57 -4.18 -7.88
N ARG A 79 -1.65 -4.89 -6.75
CA ARG A 79 -2.43 -6.12 -6.64
C ARG A 79 -3.81 -5.85 -6.03
N GLN A 80 -4.85 -6.21 -6.77
CA GLN A 80 -6.21 -6.21 -6.22
C GLN A 80 -6.34 -7.28 -5.14
N LEU A 81 -6.87 -6.87 -3.97
CA LEU A 81 -7.16 -7.78 -2.87
C LEU A 81 -8.62 -8.26 -2.98
N GLU A 82 -8.87 -9.50 -2.61
CA GLU A 82 -10.23 -10.05 -2.61
C GLU A 82 -11.11 -9.41 -1.53
N GLY A 83 -12.38 -9.20 -1.84
CA GLY A 83 -13.40 -8.65 -0.94
C GLY A 83 -12.94 -7.31 -0.32
N ASP A 84 -13.22 -7.13 0.98
CA ASP A 84 -12.90 -5.89 1.72
C ASP A 84 -11.44 -5.79 2.19
N GLY A 85 -10.54 -6.60 1.66
CA GLY A 85 -9.16 -6.71 2.13
C GLY A 85 -8.42 -5.37 2.13
N LEU A 86 -8.61 -4.55 1.09
CA LEU A 86 -7.97 -3.24 0.97
C LEU A 86 -8.53 -2.24 2.01
N ALA A 87 -9.86 -2.18 2.18
CA ALA A 87 -10.50 -1.32 3.18
C ALA A 87 -10.08 -1.70 4.62
N LYS A 88 -9.99 -3.01 4.93
CA LYS A 88 -9.52 -3.49 6.23
C LYS A 88 -8.03 -3.19 6.44
N ARG A 89 -7.23 -3.23 5.38
CA ARG A 89 -5.81 -2.85 5.43
C ARG A 89 -5.65 -1.37 5.80
N THR A 90 -6.43 -0.45 5.23
CA THR A 90 -6.35 0.97 5.57
C THR A 90 -6.67 1.23 7.02
N ARG A 91 -7.70 0.55 7.57
CA ARG A 91 -8.04 0.66 9.00
C ARG A 91 -6.89 0.19 9.88
N TYR A 92 -6.24 -0.92 9.52
CA TYR A 92 -5.09 -1.43 10.28
C TYR A 92 -3.89 -0.48 10.19
N TYR A 93 -3.62 0.07 9.01
CA TYR A 93 -2.56 1.07 8.82
C TYR A 93 -2.81 2.31 9.66
N GLN A 94 -4.04 2.84 9.66
CA GLN A 94 -4.42 3.98 10.49
C GLN A 94 -4.09 3.73 11.97
N SER A 95 -4.53 2.59 12.53
CA SER A 95 -4.29 2.27 13.93
C SER A 95 -2.81 2.12 14.28
N MET A 96 -2.00 1.67 13.35
CA MET A 96 -0.55 1.54 13.53
C MET A 96 0.16 2.88 13.48
N ILE A 97 -0.24 3.75 12.57
CA ILE A 97 0.27 5.11 12.43
C ILE A 97 -0.09 5.92 13.68
N ASP A 98 -1.34 5.87 14.11
CA ASP A 98 -1.82 6.59 15.31
C ASP A 98 -1.06 6.13 16.57
N ALA A 99 -0.84 4.82 16.71
CA ALA A 99 -0.07 4.26 17.83
C ALA A 99 1.43 4.62 17.80
N ASP A 100 1.99 4.91 16.63
CA ASP A 100 3.38 5.36 16.46
C ASP A 100 3.55 6.85 16.73
N LEU A 101 2.52 7.65 16.39
CA LEU A 101 2.55 9.11 16.49
C LEU A 101 2.23 9.61 17.89
N LEU A 102 1.27 8.98 18.58
CA LEU A 102 0.82 9.44 19.90
C LEU A 102 1.72 8.87 20.99
N ALA A 103 2.46 9.74 21.66
CA ALA A 103 3.34 9.35 22.76
C ALA A 103 2.55 8.84 23.98
N ALA A 104 3.15 7.97 24.76
CA ALA A 104 2.54 7.50 26.01
C ALA A 104 2.31 8.66 26.98
N GLY A 105 1.05 8.88 27.37
CA GLY A 105 0.64 9.96 28.27
C GLY A 105 0.32 11.30 27.59
N ALA A 106 0.42 11.38 26.26
CA ALA A 106 -0.04 12.54 25.49
C ALA A 106 -1.57 12.59 25.44
N ASP A 107 -2.12 13.78 25.26
CA ASP A 107 -3.55 13.98 25.08
C ASP A 107 -3.99 13.58 23.66
N TYR A 108 -5.23 13.14 23.48
CA TYR A 108 -5.75 12.68 22.18
C TYR A 108 -5.84 13.79 21.13
N ASP A 109 -5.93 15.05 21.52
CA ASP A 109 -5.95 16.21 20.64
C ASP A 109 -4.56 16.54 20.05
N GLU A 110 -3.50 15.92 20.55
CA GLU A 110 -2.16 15.95 19.96
C GLU A 110 -2.02 14.99 18.74
N LEU A 111 -3.03 14.14 18.49
CA LEU A 111 -2.97 13.20 17.38
C LEU A 111 -3.02 13.95 16.03
N ASN A 112 -2.04 13.68 15.20
CA ASN A 112 -1.92 14.33 13.91
C ASN A 112 -3.07 13.98 12.96
N GLN A 113 -3.45 14.93 12.09
CA GLN A 113 -4.23 14.55 10.90
C GLN A 113 -3.44 13.54 10.08
N THR A 114 -4.12 12.47 9.64
CA THR A 114 -3.49 11.38 8.87
C THR A 114 -4.26 11.12 7.58
N ILE A 115 -3.56 11.15 6.44
CA ILE A 115 -4.11 10.88 5.13
C ILE A 115 -3.41 9.65 4.53
N ILE A 116 -4.17 8.57 4.35
CA ILE A 116 -3.67 7.34 3.72
C ILE A 116 -4.11 7.32 2.27
N ILE A 117 -3.15 7.28 1.35
CA ILE A 117 -3.37 7.37 -0.09
C ILE A 117 -2.94 6.05 -0.74
N PHE A 118 -3.86 5.40 -1.46
CA PHE A 118 -3.56 4.25 -2.31
C PHE A 118 -3.66 4.64 -3.79
N ILE A 119 -2.60 4.40 -4.54
CA ILE A 119 -2.58 4.55 -6.00
C ILE A 119 -2.81 3.15 -6.59
N CYS A 120 -3.94 2.95 -7.27
CA CYS A 120 -4.39 1.66 -7.78
C CYS A 120 -4.44 1.66 -9.31
N PRO A 121 -3.67 0.81 -10.02
CA PRO A 121 -3.83 0.61 -11.47
C PRO A 121 -5.04 -0.29 -11.81
N PHE A 122 -6.08 -0.22 -11.00
CA PHE A 122 -7.37 -0.89 -11.14
C PHE A 122 -8.43 -0.12 -10.35
N ASP A 123 -9.73 -0.36 -10.62
CA ASP A 123 -10.81 0.23 -9.82
C ASP A 123 -11.06 -0.57 -8.54
N PRO A 124 -10.71 -0.02 -7.36
CA PRO A 124 -10.86 -0.73 -6.09
C PRO A 124 -12.31 -0.92 -5.62
N PHE A 125 -13.27 -0.16 -6.17
CA PHE A 125 -14.67 -0.15 -5.72
C PHE A 125 -15.69 -0.38 -6.83
N GLY A 126 -15.26 -0.49 -8.09
CA GLY A 126 -16.14 -0.78 -9.22
C GLY A 126 -17.20 0.32 -9.49
N LYS A 127 -16.82 1.60 -9.33
CA LYS A 127 -17.67 2.76 -9.61
C LYS A 127 -17.07 3.71 -10.64
N ASP A 128 -16.02 3.29 -11.29
CA ASP A 128 -15.31 3.98 -12.38
C ASP A 128 -14.82 5.40 -12.04
N ARG A 129 -14.77 5.78 -10.76
CA ARG A 129 -14.29 7.11 -10.37
C ARG A 129 -12.75 7.15 -10.36
N PHE A 130 -12.20 8.30 -10.73
CA PHE A 130 -10.76 8.56 -10.64
C PHE A 130 -10.24 8.61 -9.20
N ILE A 131 -11.09 9.12 -8.28
CA ILE A 131 -10.75 9.31 -6.88
C ILE A 131 -11.93 8.90 -6.00
N TYR A 132 -11.61 8.22 -4.91
CA TYR A 132 -12.53 7.88 -3.82
C TYR A 132 -11.94 8.41 -2.53
N THR A 133 -12.65 9.31 -1.87
CA THR A 133 -12.27 9.86 -0.57
C THR A 133 -13.24 9.37 0.48
N PHE A 134 -12.70 8.83 1.58
CA PHE A 134 -13.47 8.32 2.69
C PHE A 134 -13.11 9.07 3.97
N GLU A 135 -14.16 9.52 4.65
CA GLU A 135 -14.13 10.14 5.97
C GLU A 135 -15.24 9.54 6.83
N ASN A 136 -15.17 9.72 8.14
CA ASN A 136 -16.20 9.25 9.04
C ASN A 136 -17.37 10.23 9.11
N LEU A 137 -18.55 9.75 8.74
CA LEU A 137 -19.81 10.52 8.70
C LEU A 137 -20.78 9.98 9.74
N CYS A 138 -21.66 10.85 10.29
CA CYS A 138 -22.81 10.43 11.05
C CYS A 138 -23.81 9.75 10.12
N ARG A 139 -24.25 8.54 10.45
CA ARG A 139 -25.19 7.78 9.63
C ARG A 139 -26.59 8.40 9.60
N GLU A 140 -26.98 9.00 10.71
CA GLU A 140 -28.28 9.65 10.91
C GLU A 140 -28.35 11.03 10.23
N ASP A 141 -27.18 11.68 10.06
CA ASP A 141 -27.03 12.95 9.35
C ASP A 141 -25.72 12.95 8.56
N THR A 142 -25.78 12.63 7.27
CA THR A 142 -24.61 12.50 6.41
C THR A 142 -23.90 13.83 6.09
N SER A 143 -24.45 14.97 6.50
CA SER A 143 -23.77 16.28 6.43
C SER A 143 -22.82 16.51 7.62
N LEU A 144 -22.95 15.72 8.70
CA LEU A 144 -22.14 15.81 9.90
C LEU A 144 -20.92 14.91 9.79
N LEU A 145 -19.74 15.52 9.63
CA LEU A 145 -18.44 14.87 9.69
C LEU A 145 -18.01 14.65 11.14
N LEU A 146 -17.42 13.49 11.43
CA LEU A 146 -16.84 13.22 12.76
C LEU A 146 -15.61 14.10 13.04
N ARG A 147 -14.89 14.52 12.02
CA ARG A 147 -13.70 15.38 12.10
C ARG A 147 -12.59 14.81 12.99
N ASP A 148 -12.41 13.50 12.93
CA ASP A 148 -11.37 12.77 13.65
C ASP A 148 -9.97 12.87 13.00
N GLY A 149 -9.82 13.65 11.92
CA GLY A 149 -8.56 13.86 11.23
C GLY A 149 -8.07 12.66 10.41
N ALA A 150 -8.88 11.60 10.28
CA ALA A 150 -8.50 10.39 9.56
C ALA A 150 -9.16 10.30 8.17
N GLN A 151 -8.36 10.46 7.11
CA GLN A 151 -8.85 10.41 5.72
C GLN A 151 -8.19 9.26 4.94
N LYS A 152 -8.94 8.62 4.04
CA LYS A 152 -8.45 7.59 3.14
C LYS A 152 -8.79 7.99 1.70
N ILE A 153 -7.77 8.00 0.85
CA ILE A 153 -7.90 8.36 -0.57
C ILE A 153 -7.46 7.18 -1.43
N PHE A 154 -8.28 6.80 -2.38
CA PHE A 154 -7.94 5.79 -3.37
C PHE A 154 -7.99 6.43 -4.75
N LEU A 155 -6.87 6.39 -5.43
CA LEU A 155 -6.73 6.83 -6.82
C LEU A 155 -6.85 5.63 -7.74
N ASN A 156 -7.68 5.75 -8.77
CA ASN A 156 -7.92 4.73 -9.77
C ASN A 156 -7.40 5.23 -11.12
N THR A 157 -6.34 4.61 -11.65
CA THR A 157 -5.78 5.02 -12.96
C THR A 157 -6.72 4.69 -14.12
N LYS A 158 -7.67 3.77 -13.92
CA LYS A 158 -8.67 3.34 -14.91
C LYS A 158 -9.98 4.13 -14.80
N GLY A 159 -10.03 5.15 -13.93
CA GLY A 159 -11.24 5.94 -13.72
C GLY A 159 -11.70 6.65 -14.98
N THR A 160 -13.01 6.80 -15.11
CA THR A 160 -13.66 7.52 -16.22
C THR A 160 -14.69 8.53 -15.72
N ALA A 161 -15.02 8.51 -14.43
CA ALA A 161 -16.03 9.34 -13.80
C ALA A 161 -15.47 10.25 -12.71
N GLY A 162 -16.07 11.41 -12.55
CA GLY A 162 -15.71 12.45 -11.59
C GLY A 162 -14.72 13.47 -12.18
N ASP A 163 -14.81 14.69 -11.67
CA ASP A 163 -13.94 15.79 -12.10
C ASP A 163 -12.64 15.75 -11.30
N ILE A 164 -11.54 15.66 -12.02
CA ILE A 164 -10.18 15.81 -11.50
C ILE A 164 -9.41 16.78 -12.40
N SER A 165 -8.37 17.42 -11.87
CA SER A 165 -7.53 18.30 -12.66
C SER A 165 -6.83 17.55 -13.79
N ASP A 166 -6.56 18.22 -14.91
CA ASP A 166 -5.78 17.65 -16.01
C ASP A 166 -4.40 17.19 -15.53
N ALA A 167 -3.83 17.89 -14.57
CA ALA A 167 -2.57 17.56 -13.96
C ALA A 167 -2.64 16.21 -13.20
N LEU A 168 -3.70 15.97 -12.39
CA LEU A 168 -3.89 14.68 -11.72
C LEU A 168 -4.17 13.57 -12.75
N LYS A 169 -4.96 13.86 -13.78
CA LYS A 169 -5.24 12.92 -14.87
C LYS A 169 -3.97 12.50 -15.61
N ALA A 170 -3.06 13.46 -15.87
CA ALA A 170 -1.78 13.18 -16.49
C ALA A 170 -0.90 12.26 -15.60
N PHE A 171 -0.87 12.50 -14.29
CA PHE A 171 -0.16 11.65 -13.35
C PHE A 171 -0.74 10.23 -13.29
N LEU A 172 -2.07 10.08 -13.19
CA LEU A 172 -2.72 8.76 -13.20
C LEU A 172 -2.47 8.03 -14.52
N GLY A 173 -2.53 8.73 -15.65
CA GLY A 173 -2.19 8.18 -16.97
C GLY A 173 -0.74 7.70 -17.02
N TYR A 174 0.20 8.44 -16.43
CA TYR A 174 1.60 8.05 -16.36
C TYR A 174 1.80 6.77 -15.52
N VAL A 175 1.15 6.65 -14.38
CA VAL A 175 1.14 5.40 -13.59
C VAL A 175 0.63 4.23 -14.44
N ASP A 176 -0.28 4.49 -15.36
CA ASP A 176 -0.84 3.49 -16.30
C ASP A 176 0.00 3.31 -17.59
N GLY A 177 1.18 3.91 -17.64
CA GLY A 177 2.14 3.77 -18.74
C GLY A 177 1.99 4.79 -19.88
N VAL A 178 1.16 5.83 -19.71
CA VAL A 178 0.96 6.88 -20.73
C VAL A 178 1.82 8.09 -20.41
N LEU A 179 2.89 8.28 -21.17
CA LEU A 179 3.74 9.46 -21.06
C LEU A 179 3.04 10.68 -21.67
N SER A 180 3.05 11.81 -20.96
CA SER A 180 2.46 13.08 -21.38
C SER A 180 3.47 14.23 -21.31
N GLY A 181 3.11 15.40 -21.85
CA GLY A 181 3.91 16.63 -21.74
C GLY A 181 3.76 17.36 -20.40
N ASP A 182 3.07 16.80 -19.42
CA ASP A 182 2.93 17.37 -18.08
C ASP A 182 4.27 17.49 -17.37
N ALA A 183 4.54 18.64 -16.75
CA ALA A 183 5.85 18.96 -16.18
C ALA A 183 6.28 17.97 -15.06
N LEU A 184 5.35 17.52 -14.20
CA LEU A 184 5.68 16.56 -13.15
C LEU A 184 5.90 15.17 -13.74
N VAL A 185 5.11 14.77 -14.74
CA VAL A 185 5.29 13.48 -15.42
C VAL A 185 6.67 13.43 -16.09
N GLN A 186 7.07 14.49 -16.78
CA GLN A 186 8.41 14.57 -17.39
C GLN A 186 9.51 14.53 -16.33
N GLU A 187 9.35 15.25 -15.23
CA GLU A 187 10.31 15.26 -14.13
C GLU A 187 10.47 13.86 -13.50
N ILE A 188 9.39 13.14 -13.30
CA ILE A 188 9.43 11.75 -12.77
C ILE A 188 10.13 10.82 -13.77
N GLU A 189 9.78 10.93 -15.05
CA GLU A 189 10.39 10.08 -16.09
C GLU A 189 11.90 10.36 -16.24
N ASP A 190 12.31 11.63 -16.20
CA ASP A 190 13.72 12.00 -16.25
C ASP A 190 14.49 11.50 -15.02
N GLU A 191 13.89 11.57 -13.83
CA GLU A 191 14.52 11.04 -12.62
C GLU A 191 14.64 9.50 -12.69
N ILE A 192 13.62 8.79 -13.20
CA ILE A 192 13.69 7.33 -13.41
C ILE A 192 14.82 6.99 -14.40
N ARG A 193 14.94 7.72 -15.51
CA ARG A 193 16.02 7.52 -16.49
C ARG A 193 17.39 7.73 -15.86
N LYS A 194 17.54 8.81 -15.09
CA LYS A 194 18.77 9.11 -14.36
C LYS A 194 19.14 8.00 -13.38
N VAL A 195 18.21 7.60 -12.51
CA VAL A 195 18.39 6.52 -11.55
C VAL A 195 18.79 5.22 -12.24
N LYS A 196 18.21 4.90 -13.39
CA LYS A 196 18.56 3.70 -14.16
C LYS A 196 20.02 3.69 -14.65
N THR A 197 20.67 4.84 -14.75
CA THR A 197 22.11 4.93 -15.08
C THR A 197 23.04 4.80 -13.87
N GLU A 198 22.50 4.82 -12.66
CA GLU A 198 23.26 4.75 -11.41
C GLU A 198 23.53 3.28 -11.04
N GLU A 199 24.79 2.83 -11.15
CA GLU A 199 25.18 1.43 -10.88
C GLU A 199 24.92 1.03 -9.41
N GLY A 200 25.05 1.98 -8.46
CA GLY A 200 24.76 1.75 -7.04
C GLY A 200 23.30 1.32 -6.82
N GLU A 201 22.36 2.03 -7.40
CA GLU A 201 20.92 1.74 -7.29
C GLU A 201 20.58 0.39 -7.95
N ARG A 202 21.22 0.09 -9.08
CA ARG A 202 21.08 -1.19 -9.75
C ARG A 202 21.51 -2.36 -8.86
N VAL A 203 22.67 -2.24 -8.22
CA VAL A 203 23.20 -3.27 -7.31
C VAL A 203 22.29 -3.45 -6.10
N GLU A 204 21.77 -2.35 -5.55
CA GLU A 204 20.85 -2.38 -4.42
C GLU A 204 19.54 -3.10 -4.80
N TYR A 205 18.95 -2.75 -5.96
CA TYR A 205 17.79 -3.47 -6.49
C TYR A 205 18.06 -4.96 -6.68
N MET A 206 19.21 -5.34 -7.25
CA MET A 206 19.56 -6.76 -7.43
C MET A 206 19.63 -7.50 -6.09
N THR A 207 20.19 -6.86 -5.08
CA THR A 207 20.25 -7.40 -3.71
C THR A 207 18.86 -7.57 -3.11
N PHE A 208 18.02 -6.55 -3.24
CA PHE A 208 16.61 -6.61 -2.83
C PHE A 208 15.87 -7.72 -3.57
N ALA A 209 16.04 -7.82 -4.90
CA ALA A 209 15.43 -8.84 -5.73
C ALA A 209 15.84 -10.26 -5.34
N MET A 210 17.09 -10.45 -4.95
CA MET A 210 17.58 -11.74 -4.46
C MET A 210 16.95 -12.12 -3.12
N LYS A 211 16.90 -11.20 -2.15
CA LYS A 211 16.24 -11.42 -0.85
C LYS A 211 14.77 -11.80 -1.00
N MET A 212 14.02 -11.04 -1.81
CA MET A 212 12.61 -11.33 -2.07
C MET A 212 12.39 -12.71 -2.72
N ARG A 213 13.30 -13.12 -3.61
CA ARG A 213 13.24 -14.44 -4.22
C ARG A 213 13.48 -15.56 -3.22
N ASP A 214 14.41 -15.36 -2.31
CA ASP A 214 14.75 -16.36 -1.30
C ASP A 214 13.63 -16.48 -0.26
N GLU A 215 13.03 -15.36 0.17
CA GLU A 215 11.84 -15.35 1.03
C GLU A 215 10.66 -16.06 0.36
N TRP A 216 10.41 -15.78 -0.93
CA TRP A 216 9.37 -16.47 -1.69
C TRP A 216 9.58 -17.98 -1.77
N LYS A 217 10.83 -18.42 -2.04
CA LYS A 217 11.18 -19.85 -2.07
C LYS A 217 11.00 -20.50 -0.70
N ALA A 218 11.40 -19.83 0.37
CA ALA A 218 11.22 -20.31 1.74
C ALA A 218 9.72 -20.48 2.07
N GLY A 219 8.90 -19.46 1.81
CA GLY A 219 7.46 -19.52 2.00
C GLY A 219 6.76 -20.61 1.18
N MET A 220 7.16 -20.80 -0.09
CA MET A 220 6.65 -21.91 -0.93
C MET A 220 7.03 -23.28 -0.37
N SER A 221 8.25 -23.44 0.16
CA SER A 221 8.71 -24.69 0.77
C SER A 221 7.93 -24.99 2.04
N GLU A 222 7.73 -24.00 2.88
CA GLU A 222 6.98 -24.11 4.14
C GLU A 222 5.51 -24.45 3.89
N GLY A 223 4.84 -23.73 2.98
CA GLY A 223 3.46 -24.03 2.59
C GLY A 223 3.27 -25.43 2.00
N ARG A 224 4.26 -25.92 1.21
CA ARG A 224 4.25 -27.32 0.73
C ARG A 224 4.40 -28.33 1.84
N MET A 225 5.23 -28.04 2.84
CA MET A 225 5.40 -28.94 4.00
C MET A 225 4.15 -28.95 4.87
N GLU A 226 3.54 -27.79 5.11
CA GLU A 226 2.27 -27.71 5.87
C GLU A 226 1.15 -28.43 5.16
N GLY A 227 0.92 -28.16 3.87
CA GLY A 227 -0.10 -28.85 3.08
C GLY A 227 0.08 -30.38 3.03
N ARG A 228 1.33 -30.88 3.01
CA ARG A 228 1.60 -32.32 3.14
C ARG A 228 1.27 -32.87 4.51
N LYS A 229 1.52 -32.10 5.58
CA LYS A 229 1.17 -32.52 6.96
C LYS A 229 -0.35 -32.56 7.17
N GLU A 230 -1.05 -31.56 6.65
CA GLU A 230 -2.51 -31.49 6.71
C GLU A 230 -3.16 -32.62 5.90
N GLY A 231 -2.76 -32.82 4.66
CA GLY A 231 -3.26 -33.92 3.83
C GLY A 231 -2.99 -35.32 4.41
N ARG A 232 -1.87 -35.52 5.13
CA ARG A 232 -1.64 -36.78 5.88
C ARG A 232 -2.57 -36.91 7.06
N LYS A 233 -2.85 -35.85 7.80
CA LYS A 233 -3.80 -35.89 8.94
C LYS A 233 -5.22 -36.18 8.47
N GLU A 234 -5.66 -35.55 7.38
CA GLU A 234 -6.98 -35.80 6.80
C GLU A 234 -7.11 -37.23 6.24
N GLY A 235 -6.07 -37.72 5.54
CA GLY A 235 -6.03 -39.10 5.07
C GLY A 235 -6.10 -40.15 6.19
N CYS A 236 -5.37 -39.93 7.30
CA CYS A 236 -5.47 -40.80 8.49
C CYS A 236 -6.86 -40.76 9.13
N GLN A 237 -7.48 -39.57 9.24
CA GLN A 237 -8.84 -39.44 9.80
C GLN A 237 -9.89 -40.11 8.92
N HIS A 238 -9.72 -40.07 7.61
CA HIS A 238 -10.63 -40.72 6.66
C HIS A 238 -10.53 -42.27 6.74
N SER A 239 -9.30 -42.80 6.83
CA SER A 239 -9.07 -44.24 7.05
C SER A 239 -9.68 -44.76 8.34
N LEU A 240 -9.57 -44.04 9.45
CA LEU A 240 -10.14 -44.42 10.75
C LEU A 240 -11.68 -44.40 10.74
N LYS A 241 -12.30 -43.50 9.98
CA LYS A 241 -13.77 -43.46 9.80
C LYS A 241 -14.28 -44.63 8.95
N HIS A 242 -13.51 -45.08 7.98
CA HIS A 242 -13.86 -46.21 7.12
C HIS A 242 -13.72 -47.56 7.85
N ASP A 243 -12.72 -47.72 8.74
CA ASP A 243 -12.56 -48.96 9.54
C ASP A 243 -13.64 -49.10 10.61
N SER A 244 -14.06 -47.97 11.23
CA SER A 244 -15.15 -48.00 12.22
C SER A 244 -16.53 -48.33 11.62
N SER A 245 -16.73 -48.12 10.33
CA SER A 245 -17.98 -48.43 9.63
C SER A 245 -18.05 -49.90 9.14
N ARG A 246 -16.93 -50.62 9.10
CA ARG A 246 -16.88 -52.05 8.75
C ARG A 246 -17.13 -52.97 9.94
N THR A 247 -16.88 -52.53 11.18
CA THR A 247 -17.02 -53.36 12.41
C THR A 247 -18.45 -53.41 12.93
N THR A 248 -19.42 -52.72 12.33
CA THR A 248 -20.84 -52.71 12.77
C THR A 248 -21.79 -53.51 11.89
N ARG A 249 -21.28 -54.43 11.04
CA ARG A 249 -22.14 -55.23 10.15
C ARG A 249 -22.15 -56.73 10.42
N ASP A 250 -21.60 -57.18 11.54
CA ASP A 250 -21.70 -58.60 11.97
C ASP A 250 -22.23 -58.65 13.39
N TYR A 251 -23.57 -58.47 13.53
CA TYR A 251 -24.40 -59.04 14.61
C TYR A 251 -25.86 -59.07 14.15
#